data_80445ad9583e7835f634531be07b7ea3
#
_entry.id   80445ad9583e7835f634531be07b7ea3
#
_cell.length_a   1.000
_cell.length_b   1.000
_cell.length_c   1.000
_cell.angle_alpha   90.00
_cell.angle_beta   90.00
_cell.angle_gamma   90.00
#
_symmetry.space_group_name_H-M   'P 1'
#
loop_
_entity.id
_entity.type
_entity.pdbx_description
1 polymer ?
#
loop_
_entity_poly.entity_id
_entity_poly.type
_entity_poly.pdbx_seq_one_letter_code
_entity_poly.pdbx_strand_id
1 'polypeptide(L)'
;GLFALTAAPLLAADKKTKAPKPCPMDVCAVSEEKLGGMGEPVVFEYEGREVKLCCKSCRKDFDKEPAKFTAKVDAAAKKVKPYPAKTCLLSGEPLDESSPGTVFKGQEYKFCCKDCQKKFAKEPEKSAAKLPKS
;
A
#
# COMPACT_ATOMS: atom_id res chain seq x y z
N GLY A 1 6.93 50.76 10.08
CA GLY A 1 7.15 49.49 9.54
C GLY A 1 6.10 48.50 9.88
N LEU A 2 5.40 48.10 8.87
CA LEU A 2 4.44 47.13 9.09
C LEU A 2 4.91 45.82 8.69
N PHE A 3 4.85 44.90 9.55
CA PHE A 3 5.28 43.62 9.25
C PHE A 3 4.10 42.76 9.09
N ALA A 4 3.91 42.33 7.94
CA ALA A 4 2.93 41.33 7.73
C ALA A 4 3.57 40.02 8.04
N LEU A 5 3.27 39.54 9.15
CA LEU A 5 3.59 38.20 9.45
C LEU A 5 2.63 37.35 8.73
N THR A 6 3.03 36.87 7.66
CA THR A 6 2.25 35.84 7.05
C THR A 6 2.61 34.57 7.70
N ALA A 7 1.83 34.19 8.61
CA ALA A 7 1.92 32.87 9.15
C ALA A 7 1.54 31.94 8.04
N ALA A 8 2.46 31.20 7.58
CA ALA A 8 2.16 30.18 6.63
C ALA A 8 1.31 29.14 7.30
N PRO A 9 0.22 28.78 6.73
CA PRO A 9 -0.59 27.80 7.30
C PRO A 9 0.10 26.48 7.21
N LEU A 10 0.17 25.89 8.32
CA LEU A 10 0.59 24.64 8.34
C LEU A 10 -0.35 23.78 7.75
N LEU A 11 -0.13 23.23 6.70
CA LEU A 11 -0.89 22.32 6.18
C LEU A 11 -0.80 21.11 6.85
N ALA A 12 -1.60 20.90 7.66
CA ALA A 12 -1.76 19.67 8.24
C ALA A 12 -2.29 18.81 7.20
N ALA A 13 -1.61 17.93 6.93
CA ALA A 13 -2.01 17.07 6.01
C ALA A 13 -2.99 16.18 6.44
N ASP A 14 -4.04 16.03 6.02
CA ASP A 14 -4.84 15.34 6.51
C ASP A 14 -5.54 14.70 5.75
N LYS A 15 -5.86 14.01 5.61
CA LYS A 15 -6.59 13.46 5.49
C LYS A 15 -7.25 12.90 4.83
N LYS A 16 -7.92 12.18 4.62
CA LYS A 16 -8.71 11.71 3.97
C LYS A 16 -8.41 11.76 2.69
N THR A 17 -7.60 11.59 2.34
CA THR A 17 -7.13 11.62 1.08
C THR A 17 -7.11 10.27 0.49
N LYS A 18 -6.60 10.09 -0.66
CA LYS A 18 -6.55 8.80 -1.33
C LYS A 18 -5.80 7.79 -0.51
N ALA A 19 -6.27 6.57 -0.47
CA ALA A 19 -5.54 5.49 0.15
C ALA A 19 -4.22 5.31 -0.62
N PRO A 20 -3.14 4.97 0.06
CA PRO A 20 -1.87 4.77 -0.62
C PRO A 20 -1.94 3.55 -1.55
N LYS A 21 -1.16 3.58 -2.59
CA LYS A 21 -1.11 2.44 -3.49
C LYS A 21 -0.56 1.24 -2.72
N PRO A 22 -1.17 0.06 -2.82
CA PRO A 22 -0.69 -1.09 -2.07
C PRO A 22 0.71 -1.49 -2.53
N CYS A 23 1.48 -2.09 -1.63
CA CYS A 23 2.81 -2.57 -1.97
C CYS A 23 2.67 -3.68 -3.01
N PRO A 24 3.27 -3.52 -4.18
CA PRO A 24 3.13 -4.50 -5.25
C PRO A 24 4.01 -5.72 -5.07
N MET A 25 4.85 -5.71 -4.05
CA MET A 25 5.79 -6.79 -3.80
C MET A 25 5.35 -7.61 -2.61
N ASP A 26 5.51 -8.89 -2.67
CA ASP A 26 5.28 -9.76 -1.52
C ASP A 26 6.62 -10.10 -0.85
N VAL A 27 7.66 -9.34 -1.19
CA VAL A 27 8.98 -9.47 -0.59
C VAL A 27 9.41 -8.09 -0.08
N CYS A 28 10.43 -8.08 0.76
CA CYS A 28 10.96 -6.85 1.30
C CYS A 28 11.52 -5.97 0.18
N ALA A 29 11.19 -4.69 0.21
CA ALA A 29 11.67 -3.76 -0.81
C ALA A 29 13.18 -3.52 -0.73
N VAL A 30 13.79 -3.80 0.43
CA VAL A 30 15.22 -3.60 0.65
C VAL A 30 16.02 -4.87 0.45
N SER A 31 15.69 -5.91 1.22
CA SER A 31 16.45 -7.17 1.16
C SER A 31 15.93 -8.17 0.16
N GLU A 32 14.73 -7.95 -0.34
CA GLU A 32 14.06 -8.86 -1.26
C GLU A 32 13.76 -10.23 -0.65
N GLU A 33 13.78 -10.31 0.68
CA GLU A 33 13.42 -11.53 1.37
C GLU A 33 11.91 -11.62 1.51
N LYS A 34 11.41 -12.83 1.58
CA LYS A 34 9.98 -13.05 1.68
C LYS A 34 9.42 -12.47 2.97
N LEU A 35 8.35 -11.71 2.86
CA LEU A 35 7.71 -11.09 4.02
C LEU A 35 7.03 -12.13 4.89
N GLY A 36 7.02 -11.86 6.19
CA GLY A 36 6.42 -12.78 7.14
C GLY A 36 7.32 -13.89 7.65
N GLY A 37 8.49 -14.08 7.05
CA GLY A 37 9.43 -15.10 7.47
C GLY A 37 10.15 -14.78 8.77
N MET A 38 10.28 -13.49 9.06
CA MET A 38 10.97 -13.03 10.26
C MET A 38 10.02 -12.38 11.26
N GLY A 39 8.74 -12.68 11.18
CA GLY A 39 7.72 -12.07 12.03
C GLY A 39 6.88 -11.09 11.24
N GLU A 40 6.26 -10.13 11.93
CA GLU A 40 5.41 -9.18 11.25
C GLU A 40 6.22 -8.23 10.39
N PRO A 41 5.82 -8.02 9.13
CA PRO A 41 6.54 -7.08 8.28
C PRO A 41 6.34 -5.64 8.76
N VAL A 42 7.32 -4.81 8.49
CA VAL A 42 7.22 -3.38 8.77
C VAL A 42 6.47 -2.75 7.60
N VAL A 43 5.33 -2.13 7.88
CA VAL A 43 4.50 -1.51 6.86
C VAL A 43 4.42 -0.03 7.11
N PHE A 44 4.65 0.77 6.10
CA PHE A 44 4.54 2.22 6.21
C PHE A 44 4.20 2.83 4.84
N GLU A 45 3.79 4.09 4.87
CA GLU A 45 3.46 4.82 3.66
C GLU A 45 4.58 5.80 3.32
N TYR A 46 4.95 5.87 2.08
CA TYR A 46 5.96 6.81 1.60
C TYR A 46 5.55 7.36 0.24
N GLU A 47 5.38 8.68 0.18
CA GLU A 47 4.96 9.37 -1.05
C GLU A 47 3.74 8.76 -1.74
N GLY A 48 2.72 8.44 -0.96
CA GLY A 48 1.46 7.93 -1.49
C GLY A 48 1.46 6.46 -1.86
N ARG A 49 2.48 5.71 -1.45
CA ARG A 49 2.55 4.28 -1.69
C ARG A 49 2.86 3.53 -0.40
N GLU A 50 2.32 2.33 -0.30
CA GLU A 50 2.60 1.48 0.83
C GLU A 50 3.90 0.73 0.58
N VAL A 51 4.75 0.67 1.58
CA VAL A 51 6.02 -0.05 1.49
C VAL A 51 6.07 -1.08 2.61
N LYS A 52 6.45 -2.29 2.29
CA LYS A 52 6.58 -3.37 3.26
C LYS A 52 8.01 -3.86 3.31
N LEU A 53 8.53 -4.00 4.51
CA LEU A 53 9.90 -4.45 4.75
C LEU A 53 9.88 -5.62 5.72
N CYS A 54 10.87 -6.48 5.64
CA CYS A 54 10.91 -7.68 6.49
C CYS A 54 11.26 -7.38 7.94
N CYS A 55 11.99 -6.31 8.20
CA CYS A 55 12.43 -5.96 9.55
C CYS A 55 12.77 -4.49 9.70
N LYS A 56 12.98 -4.08 10.94
CA LYS A 56 13.30 -2.68 11.25
C LYS A 56 14.65 -2.22 10.69
N SER A 57 15.59 -3.14 10.56
CA SER A 57 16.89 -2.81 9.97
C SER A 57 16.73 -2.35 8.53
N CYS A 58 15.88 -3.02 7.79
CA CYS A 58 15.60 -2.64 6.41
C CYS A 58 14.95 -1.26 6.35
N ARG A 59 14.19 -0.89 7.38
CA ARG A 59 13.59 0.45 7.42
C ARG A 59 14.67 1.52 7.50
N LYS A 60 15.71 1.26 8.27
CA LYS A 60 16.84 2.20 8.37
C LYS A 60 17.56 2.33 7.03
N ASP A 61 17.72 1.21 6.35
CA ASP A 61 18.35 1.22 5.04
C ASP A 61 17.48 1.96 4.01
N PHE A 62 16.17 1.79 4.10
CA PHE A 62 15.24 2.51 3.25
C PHE A 62 15.38 4.02 3.47
N ASP A 63 15.46 4.46 4.73
CA ASP A 63 15.56 5.87 5.05
C ASP A 63 16.85 6.50 4.52
N LYS A 64 17.90 5.72 4.31
CA LYS A 64 19.15 6.22 3.77
C LYS A 64 19.05 6.50 2.27
N GLU A 65 18.39 5.64 1.54
CA GLU A 65 18.25 5.79 0.10
C GLU A 65 16.83 5.50 -0.36
N PRO A 66 15.87 6.31 0.08
CA PRO A 66 14.48 6.03 -0.22
C PRO A 66 14.15 6.00 -1.73
N ALA A 67 14.79 6.87 -2.49
CA ALA A 67 14.53 6.92 -3.94
C ALA A 67 14.89 5.62 -4.64
N LYS A 68 15.96 4.97 -4.19
CA LYS A 68 16.39 3.72 -4.79
C LYS A 68 15.36 2.62 -4.57
N PHE A 69 14.85 2.53 -3.35
CA PHE A 69 13.90 1.48 -3.02
C PHE A 69 12.49 1.77 -3.53
N THR A 70 12.09 3.03 -3.56
CA THR A 70 10.79 3.39 -4.15
C THR A 70 10.79 3.11 -5.66
N ALA A 71 11.93 3.26 -6.33
CA ALA A 71 12.03 2.91 -7.73
C ALA A 71 11.76 1.42 -7.95
N LYS A 72 12.23 0.57 -7.02
CA LYS A 72 11.97 -0.86 -7.10
C LYS A 72 10.48 -1.15 -6.90
N VAL A 73 9.87 -0.46 -5.95
CA VAL A 73 8.44 -0.62 -5.68
C VAL A 73 7.63 -0.19 -6.90
N ASP A 74 7.98 0.94 -7.49
CA ASP A 74 7.28 1.44 -8.68
C ASP A 74 7.45 0.52 -9.88
N ALA A 75 8.63 -0.05 -10.06
CA ALA A 75 8.88 -1.00 -11.14
C ALA A 75 8.02 -2.26 -10.97
N ALA A 76 7.90 -2.74 -9.73
CA ALA A 76 7.05 -3.87 -9.44
C ALA A 76 5.57 -3.53 -9.66
N ALA A 77 5.18 -2.31 -9.33
CA ALA A 77 3.80 -1.86 -9.52
C ALA A 77 3.37 -1.88 -10.98
N LYS A 78 4.30 -1.63 -11.89
CA LYS A 78 4.00 -1.66 -13.31
C LYS A 78 3.65 -3.05 -13.81
N LYS A 79 4.08 -4.08 -13.10
CA LYS A 79 3.82 -5.46 -13.48
C LYS A 79 2.55 -6.00 -12.85
N VAL A 80 1.95 -5.24 -11.95
CA VAL A 80 0.74 -5.65 -11.26
C VAL A 80 -0.48 -5.40 -12.13
N LYS A 81 -1.38 -6.36 -12.19
CA LYS A 81 -2.62 -6.19 -12.93
C LYS A 81 -3.58 -5.38 -12.10
N PRO A 82 -4.25 -4.38 -12.68
CA PRO A 82 -5.17 -3.56 -11.92
C PRO A 82 -6.42 -4.34 -11.50
N TYR A 83 -7.08 -3.87 -10.45
CA TYR A 83 -8.30 -4.49 -9.97
C TYR A 83 -9.43 -4.24 -10.99
N PRO A 84 -10.04 -5.28 -11.52
CA PRO A 84 -11.02 -5.14 -12.60
C PRO A 84 -12.42 -4.69 -12.16
N ALA A 85 -12.69 -4.72 -10.87
CA ALA A 85 -14.02 -4.36 -10.38
C ALA A 85 -14.04 -2.97 -9.74
N LYS A 86 -15.22 -2.45 -9.51
CA LYS A 86 -15.39 -1.16 -8.84
C LYS A 86 -16.00 -1.33 -7.47
N THR A 87 -16.14 -2.55 -7.02
CA THR A 87 -16.73 -2.88 -5.73
C THR A 87 -15.77 -3.73 -4.90
N CYS A 88 -15.99 -3.75 -3.60
CA CYS A 88 -15.16 -4.53 -2.69
C CYS A 88 -15.19 -6.00 -3.07
N LEU A 89 -14.03 -6.63 -3.04
CA LEU A 89 -13.91 -8.05 -3.35
C LEU A 89 -14.75 -8.93 -2.42
N LEU A 90 -14.84 -8.56 -1.16
CA LEU A 90 -15.51 -9.35 -0.15
C LEU A 90 -16.94 -8.92 0.14
N SER A 91 -17.20 -7.63 0.26
CA SER A 91 -18.53 -7.15 0.61
C SER A 91 -19.39 -6.74 -0.58
N GLY A 92 -18.76 -6.41 -1.69
CA GLY A 92 -19.49 -5.94 -2.86
C GLY A 92 -19.90 -4.46 -2.81
N GLU A 93 -19.47 -3.76 -1.78
CA GLU A 93 -19.81 -2.34 -1.65
C GLU A 93 -18.97 -1.48 -2.60
N PRO A 94 -19.51 -0.33 -3.03
CA PRO A 94 -18.78 0.51 -3.97
C PRO A 94 -17.49 1.06 -3.37
N LEU A 95 -16.49 1.17 -4.20
CA LEU A 95 -15.18 1.66 -3.80
C LEU A 95 -15.02 3.15 -4.11
N ASP A 96 -14.16 3.82 -3.34
CA ASP A 96 -13.85 5.22 -3.56
C ASP A 96 -12.33 5.43 -3.48
N GLU A 97 -11.90 6.69 -3.52
CA GLU A 97 -10.47 7.00 -3.51
C GLU A 97 -9.78 6.60 -2.22
N SER A 98 -10.52 6.50 -1.13
CA SER A 98 -9.96 6.12 0.16
C SER A 98 -9.99 4.62 0.42
N SER A 99 -10.50 3.84 -0.51
CA SER A 99 -10.61 2.40 -0.35
C SER A 99 -9.23 1.73 -0.31
N PRO A 100 -8.96 0.93 0.73
CA PRO A 100 -7.66 0.27 0.83
C PRO A 100 -7.52 -0.85 -0.20
N GLY A 101 -6.30 -1.17 -0.52
CA GLY A 101 -6.01 -2.23 -1.46
C GLY A 101 -4.83 -3.07 -1.04
N THR A 102 -4.63 -4.17 -1.73
CA THR A 102 -3.47 -5.02 -1.51
C THR A 102 -3.09 -5.68 -2.83
N VAL A 103 -1.87 -6.19 -2.90
CA VAL A 103 -1.42 -6.91 -4.09
C VAL A 103 -1.05 -8.32 -3.66
N PHE A 104 -1.57 -9.29 -4.38
CA PHE A 104 -1.30 -10.69 -4.11
C PHE A 104 -1.01 -11.40 -5.44
N LYS A 105 0.16 -12.01 -5.53
CA LYS A 105 0.60 -12.71 -6.74
C LYS A 105 0.48 -11.88 -8.02
N GLY A 106 0.89 -10.62 -7.93
CA GLY A 106 0.89 -9.73 -9.08
C GLY A 106 -0.47 -9.19 -9.50
N GLN A 107 -1.49 -9.37 -8.66
CA GLN A 107 -2.84 -8.87 -8.94
C GLN A 107 -3.28 -7.94 -7.80
N GLU A 108 -3.79 -6.77 -8.17
CA GLU A 108 -4.33 -5.84 -7.20
C GLU A 108 -5.73 -6.24 -6.79
N TYR A 109 -6.05 -6.05 -5.51
CA TYR A 109 -7.37 -6.27 -4.97
C TYR A 109 -7.74 -5.05 -4.14
N LYS A 110 -8.97 -4.61 -4.21
CA LYS A 110 -9.46 -3.47 -3.44
C LYS A 110 -10.62 -3.82 -2.54
N PHE A 111 -10.72 -3.13 -1.43
CA PHE A 111 -11.72 -3.40 -0.41
C PHE A 111 -12.39 -2.12 0.06
N CYS A 112 -13.60 -2.20 0.55
CA CYS A 112 -14.33 -1.02 1.03
C CYS A 112 -13.76 -0.49 2.34
N CYS A 113 -13.10 -1.33 3.12
CA CYS A 113 -12.58 -0.95 4.43
C CYS A 113 -11.41 -1.83 4.83
N LYS A 114 -10.72 -1.42 5.87
CA LYS A 114 -9.56 -2.16 6.36
C LYS A 114 -9.92 -3.54 6.91
N ASP A 115 -11.13 -3.71 7.38
CA ASP A 115 -11.57 -5.00 7.90
C ASP A 115 -11.61 -6.06 6.80
N CYS A 116 -12.10 -5.69 5.63
CA CYS A 116 -12.09 -6.59 4.48
C CYS A 116 -10.65 -6.88 4.04
N GLN A 117 -9.79 -5.87 4.09
CA GLN A 117 -8.39 -6.05 3.76
C GLN A 117 -7.74 -7.06 4.71
N LYS A 118 -8.05 -6.99 6.00
CA LYS A 118 -7.53 -7.92 6.99
C LYS A 118 -8.07 -9.33 6.77
N LYS A 119 -9.34 -9.44 6.40
CA LYS A 119 -9.93 -10.74 6.09
C LYS A 119 -9.25 -11.38 4.89
N PHE A 120 -8.94 -10.57 3.88
CA PHE A 120 -8.20 -11.06 2.73
C PHE A 120 -6.82 -11.56 3.14
N ALA A 121 -6.13 -10.81 4.01
CA ALA A 121 -4.80 -11.20 4.45
C ALA A 121 -4.77 -12.53 5.19
N LYS A 122 -5.88 -12.91 5.83
CA LYS A 122 -5.97 -14.19 6.53
C LYS A 122 -6.14 -15.36 5.56
N GLU A 123 -6.92 -15.17 4.52
CA GLU A 123 -7.16 -16.22 3.54
C GLU A 123 -7.07 -15.67 2.12
N PRO A 124 -5.87 -15.26 1.70
CA PRO A 124 -5.74 -14.59 0.41
C PRO A 124 -6.12 -15.44 -0.80
N GLU A 125 -5.81 -16.72 -0.77
CA GLU A 125 -6.12 -17.57 -1.90
C GLU A 125 -7.62 -17.80 -2.08
N LYS A 126 -8.32 -17.97 -0.98
CA LYS A 126 -9.74 -18.16 -1.00
C LYS A 126 -10.44 -16.91 -1.46
N SER A 127 -10.01 -15.77 -0.94
CA SER A 127 -10.60 -14.47 -1.31
C SER A 127 -10.26 -14.10 -2.75
N ALA A 128 -9.07 -14.42 -3.20
CA ALA A 128 -8.66 -14.14 -4.57
C ALA A 128 -9.53 -14.88 -5.59
N ALA A 129 -10.04 -16.03 -5.22
CA ALA A 129 -10.92 -16.80 -6.09
C ALA A 129 -12.24 -16.06 -6.38
N LYS A 130 -12.59 -15.08 -5.55
CA LYS A 130 -13.81 -14.30 -5.75
C LYS A 130 -13.63 -13.20 -6.79
N LEU A 131 -12.41 -12.97 -7.25
CA LEU A 131 -12.15 -11.91 -8.23
C LEU A 131 -12.87 -12.21 -9.54
N PRO A 132 -13.66 -11.27 -10.05
CA PRO A 132 -14.34 -11.50 -11.31
C PRO A 132 -13.32 -11.56 -12.45
N LYS A 133 -13.52 -12.50 -13.35
CA LYS A 133 -12.64 -12.61 -14.48
C LYS A 133 -13.10 -11.61 -15.51
N SER A 134 -12.20 -10.75 -15.91
CA SER A 134 -12.55 -9.76 -16.94
C SER A 134 -12.41 -10.36 -18.33
#